data_42296cbc5db84b038aa73c3e71d4ec1f
#
_entry.id   42296cbc5db84b038aa73c3e71d4ec1f
#
_cell.length_a   1.000
_cell.length_b   1.000
_cell.length_c   1.000
_cell.angle_alpha   90.00
_cell.angle_beta   90.00
_cell.angle_gamma   90.00
#
_symmetry.space_group_name_H-M   'P 1'
#
loop_
_entity.id
_entity.type
_entity.pdbx_description
1 polymer ?
#
loop_
_entity_poly.entity_id
_entity_poly.type
_entity_poly.pdbx_seq_one_letter_code
_entity_poly.pdbx_strand_id
1 'polypeptide(L)'
;DAPIPKFTEVMMSKLIDRLHKAGTQSPTPLGFGAATRRAETTPSVLLLGRTDGADLKGSADLSRLDAVLVSLKSWEKRTMNAAGNSLKDKLWGVTASGIGQDQVELLKEKGCDFIVFDAENTAAAVLNDDELGKIISVDSDLDEETARAIQELPIDGVLFSSTDSLL
;
A
#
# COMPACT_ATOMS: atom_id res chain seq x y z
N ASP A 1 -4.93 26.40 -32.38
CA ASP A 1 -5.25 25.08 -31.78
C ASP A 1 -3.96 24.58 -31.10
N ALA A 2 -3.83 24.88 -29.81
CA ALA A 2 -2.74 24.37 -29.01
C ALA A 2 -3.10 22.96 -28.53
N PRO A 3 -2.22 21.96 -28.65
CA PRO A 3 -2.51 20.62 -28.17
C PRO A 3 -2.62 20.65 -26.64
N ILE A 4 -3.74 20.14 -26.13
CA ILE A 4 -3.96 19.90 -24.71
C ILE A 4 -2.84 18.97 -24.22
N PRO A 5 -2.05 19.34 -23.20
CA PRO A 5 -1.03 18.46 -22.67
C PRO A 5 -1.72 17.16 -22.22
N LYS A 6 -1.29 16.03 -22.81
CA LYS A 6 -1.64 14.71 -22.29
C LYS A 6 -1.15 14.67 -20.85
N PHE A 7 -2.06 14.66 -19.90
CA PHE A 7 -1.75 14.28 -18.53
C PHE A 7 -1.04 12.93 -18.64
N THR A 8 0.23 12.91 -18.36
CA THR A 8 0.96 11.67 -18.11
C THR A 8 0.25 11.06 -16.92
N GLU A 9 -0.40 9.95 -17.13
CA GLU A 9 -1.01 9.16 -16.07
C GLU A 9 0.15 8.78 -15.15
N VAL A 10 0.31 9.53 -14.06
CA VAL A 10 1.25 9.18 -13.00
C VAL A 10 0.78 7.83 -12.52
N MET A 11 1.59 6.79 -12.67
CA MET A 11 1.26 5.44 -12.23
C MET A 11 1.25 5.44 -10.70
N MET A 12 0.13 5.88 -10.13
CA MET A 12 -0.10 5.78 -8.70
C MET A 12 -0.23 4.32 -8.28
N SER A 13 0.21 4.02 -7.06
CA SER A 13 0.01 2.72 -6.43
C SER A 13 -1.44 2.24 -6.58
N LYS A 14 -1.61 1.01 -7.04
CA LYS A 14 -2.93 0.40 -7.21
C LYS A 14 -3.65 0.19 -5.88
N LEU A 15 -2.93 -0.03 -4.79
CA LEU A 15 -3.50 -0.10 -3.46
C LEU A 15 -4.12 1.23 -3.06
N ILE A 16 -3.38 2.33 -3.26
CA ILE A 16 -3.83 3.67 -2.93
C ILE A 16 -5.06 4.05 -3.75
N ASP A 17 -5.05 3.78 -5.06
CA ASP A 17 -6.21 3.99 -5.93
C ASP A 17 -7.46 3.22 -5.44
N ARG A 18 -7.29 1.95 -5.03
CA ARG A 18 -8.38 1.15 -4.47
C ARG A 18 -8.89 1.71 -3.14
N LEU A 19 -8.00 2.18 -2.26
CA LEU A 19 -8.37 2.79 -0.98
C LEU A 19 -9.16 4.09 -1.22
N HIS A 20 -8.74 4.93 -2.12
CA HIS A 20 -9.46 6.15 -2.50
C HIS A 20 -10.86 5.82 -3.04
N LYS A 21 -10.97 4.83 -3.94
CA LYS A 21 -12.26 4.38 -4.47
C LYS A 21 -13.17 3.83 -3.38
N ALA A 22 -12.63 3.07 -2.42
CA ALA A 22 -13.40 2.55 -1.29
C ALA A 22 -13.91 3.67 -0.38
N GLY A 23 -13.09 4.71 -0.15
CA GLY A 23 -13.43 5.85 0.70
C GLY A 23 -14.39 6.85 0.06
N THR A 24 -14.46 6.93 -1.27
CA THR A 24 -15.30 7.89 -2.00
C THR A 24 -16.69 7.37 -2.36
N GLN A 25 -17.03 6.15 -1.97
CA GLN A 25 -18.38 5.62 -2.21
C GLN A 25 -19.43 6.43 -1.48
N SER A 26 -20.17 7.26 -2.23
CA SER A 26 -21.39 7.86 -1.73
C SER A 26 -22.42 6.77 -1.43
N PRO A 27 -23.14 6.87 -0.31
CA PRO A 27 -24.22 5.93 -0.03
C PRO A 27 -25.18 5.91 -1.21
N THR A 28 -25.51 4.72 -1.70
CA THR A 28 -26.47 4.53 -2.79
C THR A 28 -27.77 5.22 -2.41
N PRO A 29 -28.30 6.19 -3.19
CA PRO A 29 -29.55 6.82 -2.85
C PRO A 29 -30.66 5.76 -2.83
N LEU A 30 -31.32 5.63 -1.69
CA LEU A 30 -32.47 4.77 -1.48
C LEU A 30 -33.66 5.36 -2.24
N GLY A 31 -33.71 5.20 -3.56
CA GLY A 31 -34.78 5.68 -4.40
C GLY A 31 -35.37 4.52 -5.23
N PHE A 32 -36.71 4.48 -5.32
CA PHE A 32 -37.48 3.51 -6.08
C PHE A 32 -37.29 3.62 -7.61
N GLY A 33 -36.10 3.75 -8.10
CA GLY A 33 -35.77 3.86 -9.53
C GLY A 33 -34.40 3.33 -9.91
N ALA A 34 -33.65 2.82 -8.97
CA ALA A 34 -32.23 2.44 -9.17
C ALA A 34 -31.99 0.98 -9.62
N ALA A 35 -33.05 0.30 -10.14
CA ALA A 35 -33.01 -1.14 -10.43
C ALA A 35 -32.21 -1.54 -11.69
N THR A 36 -31.52 -0.64 -12.40
CA THR A 36 -30.91 -0.97 -13.70
C THR A 36 -29.44 -0.61 -13.88
N ARG A 37 -28.75 -0.12 -12.87
CA ARG A 37 -27.29 -0.04 -12.95
C ARG A 37 -26.71 -1.00 -11.92
N ARG A 38 -26.20 -2.15 -12.37
CA ARG A 38 -25.17 -2.91 -11.64
C ARG A 38 -23.98 -1.97 -11.52
N ALA A 39 -23.96 -1.12 -10.50
CA ALA A 39 -22.75 -0.45 -10.08
C ALA A 39 -21.79 -1.59 -9.68
N GLU A 40 -20.63 -1.61 -10.29
CA GLU A 40 -19.53 -2.41 -9.76
C GLU A 40 -19.36 -1.97 -8.32
N THR A 41 -19.78 -2.81 -7.38
CA THR A 41 -19.69 -2.53 -5.96
C THR A 41 -18.20 -2.68 -5.60
N THR A 42 -17.48 -1.57 -5.61
CA THR A 42 -16.13 -1.53 -5.03
C THR A 42 -16.27 -1.93 -3.55
N PRO A 43 -15.51 -2.89 -3.06
CA PRO A 43 -15.62 -3.28 -1.66
C PRO A 43 -15.27 -2.10 -0.75
N SER A 44 -16.08 -1.90 0.30
CA SER A 44 -15.86 -0.84 1.29
C SER A 44 -14.67 -1.14 2.23
N VAL A 45 -14.14 -2.36 2.18
CA VAL A 45 -13.03 -2.84 3.00
C VAL A 45 -12.08 -3.62 2.12
N LEU A 46 -10.78 -3.36 2.26
CA LEU A 46 -9.72 -4.13 1.62
C LEU A 46 -9.04 -5.01 2.68
N LEU A 47 -8.78 -6.26 2.33
CA LEU A 47 -8.09 -7.22 3.19
C LEU A 47 -6.61 -7.25 2.85
N LEU A 48 -5.79 -6.79 3.79
CA LEU A 48 -4.33 -6.82 3.70
C LEU A 48 -3.80 -7.96 4.58
N GLY A 49 -3.15 -8.95 3.96
CA GLY A 49 -2.47 -10.01 4.70
C GLY A 49 -1.00 -9.68 4.93
N ARG A 50 -0.49 -9.95 6.14
CA ARG A 50 0.94 -9.80 6.45
C ARG A 50 1.63 -11.16 6.48
N THR A 51 2.82 -11.25 5.89
CA THR A 51 3.66 -12.46 5.89
C THR A 51 5.14 -12.11 6.03
N ASP A 52 5.90 -13.02 6.59
CA ASP A 52 7.37 -12.92 6.55
C ASP A 52 7.87 -13.41 5.19
N GLY A 53 8.94 -12.77 4.68
CA GLY A 53 9.49 -13.10 3.37
C GLY A 53 9.96 -14.57 3.21
N ALA A 54 10.21 -15.27 4.32
CA ALA A 54 10.56 -16.69 4.35
C ALA A 54 9.34 -17.62 4.10
N ASP A 55 8.14 -17.20 4.47
CA ASP A 55 6.93 -18.03 4.48
C ASP A 55 6.08 -17.89 3.20
N LEU A 56 6.56 -17.14 2.20
CA LEU A 56 5.87 -16.97 0.92
C LEU A 56 5.62 -18.26 0.13
N LYS A 57 6.28 -19.35 0.50
CA LYS A 57 6.08 -20.69 -0.07
C LYS A 57 5.09 -21.54 0.73
N GLY A 58 4.67 -21.06 1.88
CA GLY A 58 3.71 -21.74 2.73
C GLY A 58 2.28 -21.53 2.23
N SER A 59 1.48 -22.55 2.40
CA SER A 59 0.12 -22.74 1.91
C SER A 59 -0.97 -21.78 2.41
N ALA A 60 -0.66 -20.54 2.72
CA ALA A 60 -1.69 -19.56 3.03
C ALA A 60 -2.52 -19.29 1.76
N ASP A 61 -3.82 -19.45 1.86
CA ASP A 61 -4.73 -19.08 0.76
C ASP A 61 -4.76 -17.56 0.60
N LEU A 62 -3.89 -17.06 -0.26
CA LEU A 62 -3.79 -15.65 -0.59
C LEU A 62 -4.92 -15.19 -1.53
N SER A 63 -5.77 -16.10 -2.01
CA SER A 63 -6.81 -15.78 -3.00
C SER A 63 -7.82 -14.76 -2.49
N ARG A 64 -8.08 -14.75 -1.19
CA ARG A 64 -9.05 -13.88 -0.52
C ARG A 64 -8.49 -12.51 -0.11
N LEU A 65 -7.19 -12.30 -0.26
CA LEU A 65 -6.54 -11.04 0.10
C LEU A 65 -6.53 -10.09 -1.10
N ASP A 66 -6.82 -8.84 -0.85
CA ASP A 66 -6.72 -7.75 -1.82
C ASP A 66 -5.27 -7.33 -2.05
N ALA A 67 -4.46 -7.36 -0.99
CA ALA A 67 -3.03 -7.10 -1.06
C ALA A 67 -2.24 -7.91 0.00
N VAL A 68 -0.93 -8.04 -0.21
CA VAL A 68 -0.01 -8.76 0.69
C VAL A 68 1.11 -7.82 1.14
N LEU A 69 1.32 -7.73 2.43
CA LEU A 69 2.42 -7.00 3.05
C LEU A 69 3.52 -7.99 3.47
N VAL A 70 4.69 -7.87 2.86
CA VAL A 70 5.85 -8.73 3.14
C VAL A 70 6.77 -8.03 4.12
N SER A 71 7.01 -8.63 5.28
CA SER A 71 8.00 -8.15 6.24
C SER A 71 9.39 -8.62 5.83
N LEU A 72 10.25 -7.69 5.47
CA LEU A 72 11.64 -7.98 5.10
C LEU A 72 12.54 -7.79 6.33
N LYS A 73 13.20 -8.88 6.76
CA LYS A 73 14.21 -8.84 7.84
C LYS A 73 15.59 -8.41 7.32
N SER A 74 15.82 -8.55 6.04
CA SER A 74 17.07 -8.18 5.37
C SER A 74 16.81 -7.86 3.89
N TRP A 75 17.66 -7.00 3.32
CA TRP A 75 17.61 -6.60 1.91
C TRP A 75 18.31 -7.60 0.98
N GLU A 76 18.13 -8.88 1.22
CA GLU A 76 18.71 -9.91 0.37
C GLU A 76 17.95 -10.00 -0.96
N LYS A 77 18.68 -9.85 -2.07
CA LYS A 77 18.14 -10.00 -3.44
C LYS A 77 17.37 -11.30 -3.63
N ARG A 78 17.78 -12.37 -2.92
CA ARG A 78 17.10 -13.67 -2.99
C ARG A 78 15.68 -13.60 -2.42
N THR A 79 15.50 -12.96 -1.27
CA THR A 79 14.19 -12.79 -0.61
C THR A 79 13.26 -11.92 -1.47
N MET A 80 13.79 -10.84 -2.03
CA MET A 80 13.04 -9.95 -2.89
C MET A 80 12.63 -10.62 -4.21
N ASN A 81 13.53 -11.38 -4.83
CA ASN A 81 13.21 -12.17 -6.01
C ASN A 81 12.15 -13.23 -5.72
N ALA A 82 12.23 -13.88 -4.55
CA ALA A 82 11.24 -14.84 -4.13
C ALA A 82 9.84 -14.20 -3.94
N ALA A 83 9.79 -13.01 -3.31
CA ALA A 83 8.56 -12.24 -3.15
C ALA A 83 7.96 -11.85 -4.50
N GLY A 84 8.71 -11.19 -5.37
CA GLY A 84 8.23 -10.78 -6.69
C GLY A 84 7.75 -11.95 -7.55
N ASN A 85 8.43 -13.11 -7.51
CA ASN A 85 8.01 -14.30 -8.26
C ASN A 85 6.75 -14.96 -7.67
N SER A 86 6.64 -15.02 -6.35
CA SER A 86 5.50 -15.65 -5.67
C SER A 86 4.24 -14.80 -5.70
N LEU A 87 4.39 -13.48 -5.78
CA LEU A 87 3.30 -12.51 -5.69
C LEU A 87 3.05 -11.74 -7.00
N LYS A 88 3.61 -12.19 -8.13
CA LYS A 88 3.50 -11.49 -9.43
C LYS A 88 2.05 -11.21 -9.87
N ASP A 89 1.09 -12.06 -9.44
CA ASP A 89 -0.33 -11.93 -9.78
C ASP A 89 -1.15 -11.30 -8.64
N LYS A 90 -0.47 -10.79 -7.61
CA LYS A 90 -1.07 -10.16 -6.44
C LYS A 90 -0.54 -8.75 -6.26
N LEU A 91 -1.37 -7.90 -5.69
CA LEU A 91 -0.94 -6.61 -5.19
C LEU A 91 -0.11 -6.84 -3.92
N TRP A 92 1.10 -6.34 -3.88
CA TRP A 92 1.98 -6.54 -2.73
C TRP A 92 2.86 -5.34 -2.45
N GLY A 93 3.23 -5.22 -1.20
CA GLY A 93 4.16 -4.22 -0.70
C GLY A 93 5.09 -4.79 0.34
N VAL A 94 5.98 -3.97 0.86
CA VAL A 94 6.95 -4.37 1.89
C VAL A 94 6.87 -3.51 3.12
N THR A 95 7.15 -4.11 4.30
CA THR A 95 7.54 -3.38 5.50
C THR A 95 9.03 -3.53 5.65
N ALA A 96 9.74 -2.42 5.69
CA ALA A 96 11.18 -2.43 5.87
C ALA A 96 11.69 -1.11 6.45
N SER A 97 12.77 -1.22 7.22
CA SER A 97 13.51 -0.08 7.78
C SER A 97 14.76 0.17 6.94
N GLY A 98 15.23 1.42 6.90
CA GLY A 98 16.50 1.77 6.26
C GLY A 98 16.52 1.60 4.74
N ILE A 99 15.40 1.87 4.06
CA ILE A 99 15.28 1.76 2.60
C ILE A 99 16.02 2.93 1.93
N GLY A 100 17.02 2.62 1.13
CA GLY A 100 17.71 3.59 0.27
C GLY A 100 17.21 3.56 -1.18
N GLN A 101 17.78 4.43 -2.02
CA GLN A 101 17.38 4.55 -3.44
C GLN A 101 17.49 3.24 -4.21
N ASP A 102 18.62 2.51 -4.05
CA ASP A 102 18.84 1.25 -4.79
C ASP A 102 17.80 0.18 -4.43
N GLN A 103 17.31 0.19 -3.17
CA GLN A 103 16.26 -0.73 -2.74
C GLN A 103 14.90 -0.33 -3.32
N VAL A 104 14.59 0.95 -3.41
CA VAL A 104 13.37 1.47 -4.05
C VAL A 104 13.32 1.02 -5.50
N GLU A 105 14.38 1.23 -6.26
CA GLU A 105 14.46 0.81 -7.67
C GLU A 105 14.28 -0.71 -7.82
N LEU A 106 14.94 -1.48 -6.96
CA LEU A 106 14.82 -2.94 -6.98
C LEU A 106 13.38 -3.39 -6.65
N LEU A 107 12.70 -2.76 -5.71
CA LEU A 107 11.29 -3.04 -5.38
C LEU A 107 10.38 -2.80 -6.59
N LYS A 108 10.56 -1.68 -7.28
CA LYS A 108 9.81 -1.33 -8.49
C LYS A 108 10.03 -2.37 -9.59
N GLU A 109 11.28 -2.78 -9.85
CA GLU A 109 11.60 -3.84 -10.81
C GLU A 109 10.92 -5.18 -10.49
N LYS A 110 10.65 -5.47 -9.23
CA LYS A 110 9.97 -6.69 -8.78
C LYS A 110 8.45 -6.56 -8.74
N GLY A 111 7.91 -5.41 -9.11
CA GLY A 111 6.46 -5.17 -9.13
C GLY A 111 5.86 -4.92 -7.75
N CYS A 112 6.66 -4.44 -6.80
CA CYS A 112 6.16 -3.91 -5.53
C CYS A 112 5.29 -2.69 -5.79
N ASP A 113 4.14 -2.59 -5.13
CA ASP A 113 3.17 -1.53 -5.35
C ASP A 113 3.20 -0.45 -4.25
N PHE A 114 3.58 -0.83 -3.03
CA PHE A 114 3.61 0.09 -1.89
C PHE A 114 4.67 -0.29 -0.85
N ILE A 115 5.07 0.70 -0.07
CA ILE A 115 6.01 0.54 1.04
C ILE A 115 5.34 1.00 2.33
N VAL A 116 5.45 0.17 3.38
CA VAL A 116 5.12 0.55 4.75
C VAL A 116 6.41 0.78 5.50
N PHE A 117 6.59 1.96 6.06
CA PHE A 117 7.81 2.37 6.74
C PHE A 117 7.51 3.04 8.08
N ASP A 118 8.50 3.10 8.95
CA ASP A 118 8.44 3.88 10.19
C ASP A 118 9.13 5.25 10.02
N ALA A 119 8.73 6.23 10.84
CA ALA A 119 9.25 7.59 10.74
C ALA A 119 10.74 7.71 11.10
N GLU A 120 11.25 6.82 11.94
CA GLU A 120 12.60 6.94 12.52
C GLU A 120 13.70 6.49 11.57
N ASN A 121 13.41 5.49 10.72
CA ASN A 121 14.41 4.78 9.93
C ASN A 121 14.22 4.90 8.43
N THR A 122 13.44 5.90 7.97
CA THR A 122 13.13 6.02 6.54
C THR A 122 14.00 7.03 5.85
N ALA A 123 14.65 6.61 4.79
CA ALA A 123 15.41 7.51 3.93
C ALA A 123 14.46 8.39 3.10
N ALA A 124 14.86 9.64 2.84
CA ALA A 124 14.16 10.55 1.95
C ALA A 124 13.90 9.99 0.54
N ALA A 125 14.66 8.98 0.13
CA ALA A 125 14.47 8.28 -1.13
C ALA A 125 13.06 7.69 -1.31
N VAL A 126 12.45 7.16 -0.24
CA VAL A 126 11.08 6.63 -0.27
C VAL A 126 10.07 7.75 -0.47
N LEU A 127 10.25 8.87 0.21
CA LEU A 127 9.33 10.01 0.16
C LEU A 127 9.35 10.71 -1.22
N ASN A 128 10.46 10.62 -1.93
CA ASN A 128 10.63 11.25 -3.25
C ASN A 128 10.20 10.35 -4.42
N ASP A 129 9.80 9.12 -4.18
CA ASP A 129 9.28 8.23 -5.23
C ASP A 129 7.79 8.48 -5.45
N ASP A 130 7.38 8.64 -6.71
CA ASP A 130 6.00 8.95 -7.10
C ASP A 130 5.24 7.71 -7.63
N GLU A 131 5.91 6.58 -7.78
CA GLU A 131 5.31 5.37 -8.35
C GLU A 131 4.83 4.39 -7.26
N LEU A 132 5.53 4.35 -6.11
CA LEU A 132 5.19 3.48 -4.99
C LEU A 132 4.24 4.17 -4.02
N GLY A 133 3.24 3.45 -3.54
CA GLY A 133 2.39 3.91 -2.43
C GLY A 133 3.20 4.05 -1.14
N LYS A 134 3.10 5.20 -0.50
CA LYS A 134 3.86 5.56 0.70
C LYS A 134 2.96 5.52 1.92
N ILE A 135 3.14 4.51 2.76
CA ILE A 135 2.32 4.32 3.96
C ILE A 135 3.23 4.38 5.18
N ILE A 136 2.97 5.32 6.08
CA ILE A 136 3.69 5.39 7.34
C ILE A 136 3.01 4.51 8.40
N SER A 137 3.80 3.70 9.11
CA SER A 137 3.33 2.95 10.27
C SER A 137 3.51 3.78 11.53
N VAL A 138 2.46 3.87 12.33
CA VAL A 138 2.45 4.58 13.60
C VAL A 138 1.81 3.72 14.69
N ASP A 139 2.23 3.96 15.92
CA ASP A 139 1.61 3.32 17.08
C ASP A 139 0.30 4.03 17.48
N SER A 140 -0.54 3.34 18.24
CA SER A 140 -1.86 3.85 18.64
C SER A 140 -1.81 5.02 19.63
N ASP A 141 -0.67 5.25 20.28
CA ASP A 141 -0.42 6.32 21.25
C ASP A 141 0.25 7.57 20.66
N LEU A 142 0.02 7.81 19.38
CA LEU A 142 0.54 8.95 18.63
C LEU A 142 0.18 10.28 19.30
N ASP A 143 1.19 11.09 19.66
CA ASP A 143 0.98 12.43 20.21
C ASP A 143 0.58 13.45 19.12
N GLU A 144 0.03 14.59 19.56
CA GLU A 144 -0.49 15.62 18.64
C GLU A 144 0.60 16.27 17.79
N GLU A 145 1.82 16.43 18.31
CA GLU A 145 2.94 17.04 17.59
C GLU A 145 3.41 16.13 16.44
N THR A 146 3.58 14.85 16.74
CA THR A 146 3.93 13.82 15.75
C THR A 146 2.82 13.67 14.69
N ALA A 147 1.55 13.71 15.09
CA ALA A 147 0.43 13.67 14.16
C ALA A 147 0.43 14.86 13.18
N ARG A 148 0.76 16.06 13.65
CA ARG A 148 0.91 17.24 12.78
C ARG A 148 2.08 17.11 11.84
N ALA A 149 3.23 16.63 12.33
CA ALA A 149 4.41 16.43 11.49
C ALA A 149 4.14 15.42 10.36
N ILE A 150 3.40 14.34 10.67
CA ILE A 150 3.01 13.33 9.66
C ILE A 150 2.12 13.94 8.56
N GLN A 151 1.23 14.88 8.89
CA GLN A 151 0.37 15.54 7.90
C GLN A 151 1.13 16.38 6.88
N GLU A 152 2.34 16.81 7.20
CA GLU A 152 3.21 17.58 6.29
C GLU A 152 4.05 16.70 5.37
N LEU A 153 4.09 15.38 5.61
CA LEU A 153 4.86 14.45 4.79
C LEU A 153 4.13 14.11 3.48
N PRO A 154 4.87 13.91 2.38
CA PRO A 154 4.30 13.46 1.11
C PRO A 154 4.01 11.95 1.14
N ILE A 155 3.05 11.54 1.96
CA ILE A 155 2.61 10.15 2.14
C ILE A 155 1.19 9.97 1.64
N ASP A 156 0.85 8.73 1.31
CA ASP A 156 -0.46 8.37 0.75
C ASP A 156 -1.40 7.75 1.79
N GLY A 157 -0.84 7.30 2.93
CA GLY A 157 -1.64 6.68 3.97
C GLY A 157 -0.91 6.49 5.29
N VAL A 158 -1.68 6.15 6.32
CA VAL A 158 -1.21 5.85 7.67
C VAL A 158 -1.71 4.47 8.08
N LEU A 159 -0.82 3.63 8.56
CA LEU A 159 -1.12 2.33 9.13
C LEU A 159 -0.97 2.40 10.65
N PHE A 160 -2.08 2.27 11.37
CA PHE A 160 -2.06 2.18 12.82
C PHE A 160 -1.77 0.73 13.26
N SER A 161 -0.72 0.57 14.05
CA SER A 161 -0.39 -0.69 14.70
C SER A 161 -1.02 -0.70 16.09
N SER A 162 -1.92 -1.65 16.36
CA SER A 162 -2.43 -1.91 17.69
C SER A 162 -1.81 -3.19 18.22
N THR A 163 -1.21 -3.13 19.42
CA THR A 163 -0.73 -4.29 20.15
C THR A 163 -1.85 -4.96 20.97
N ASP A 164 -3.00 -4.31 21.07
CA ASP A 164 -4.14 -4.87 21.77
C ASP A 164 -4.75 -6.01 20.93
N SER A 165 -4.59 -7.23 21.45
CA SER A 165 -5.33 -8.38 20.93
C SER A 165 -6.81 -8.09 21.08
N LEU A 166 -7.51 -8.03 19.96
CA LEU A 166 -8.96 -8.14 19.96
C LEU A 166 -9.32 -9.54 20.47
N LEU A 167 -9.51 -9.67 21.79
CA LEU A 167 -10.11 -10.83 22.44
C LEU A 167 -11.64 -10.75 22.31
#